data_d2dc725afc3c7840f3eec25c289fc7bb
#
_entry.id   d2dc725afc3c7840f3eec25c289fc7bb
#
_cell.length_a   1.000
_cell.length_b   1.000
_cell.length_c   1.000
_cell.angle_alpha   90.00
_cell.angle_beta   90.00
_cell.angle_gamma   90.00
#
_symmetry.space_group_name_H-M   'P 1'
#
loop_
_entity.id
_entity.type
_entity.pdbx_description
1 polymer ?
#
loop_
_entity_poly.entity_id
_entity_poly.type
_entity_poly.pdbx_seq_one_letter_code
_entity_poly.pdbx_strand_id
1 'polypeptide(L)'
;MSTQLKEQRMNTYLALGVLVGVIAVVCVIGIITFHKETEYLQGQAEVSEYRVSSKVPGRILEFRVQEGQRVRKGDTLAILEAPEVEAKKAQAEALEQQAIALNAKAQAGARKPQIEGAYEMWQKAKVGVDIAEKSFNRISNLYQDGVVTAQKYDEVKAQRDAAIATEKAALSQYRLTLDGAQEEDKDMAAAKVLQAQGAVAEVNSYINETVLTAYADGEVTEIFPHVGELVGTGAPVMNVAQMDDQWVTFNVREDCLRDFAIGTEFDAYVPALDRSIRMRVSYMKDIGDFAAWKATKETGQYDLKTFEVRATPLSVASDLRPGMSVVVEKKQRR
;
A
#
# COMPACT_ATOMS: atom_id res chain seq x y z
N MET A 1 81.69 -69.86 -22.91
CA MET A 1 80.95 -68.73 -23.53
C MET A 1 79.38 -68.81 -23.44
N SER A 2 78.84 -69.98 -23.01
CA SER A 2 77.37 -70.17 -22.95
C SER A 2 76.72 -69.84 -21.62
N THR A 3 77.44 -69.70 -20.53
CA THR A 3 76.90 -69.47 -19.18
C THR A 3 76.69 -67.95 -18.91
N GLN A 4 77.55 -67.11 -19.41
CA GLN A 4 77.39 -65.64 -19.27
C GLN A 4 76.20 -65.05 -20.05
N LEU A 5 75.87 -65.67 -21.20
CA LEU A 5 74.70 -65.24 -22.01
C LEU A 5 73.37 -65.65 -21.37
N LYS A 6 73.35 -66.69 -20.55
CA LYS A 6 72.14 -67.15 -19.82
C LYS A 6 71.82 -66.24 -18.60
N GLU A 7 72.88 -65.83 -17.88
CA GLU A 7 72.77 -64.90 -16.76
C GLU A 7 72.35 -63.49 -17.22
N GLN A 8 72.87 -63.00 -18.32
CA GLN A 8 72.49 -61.73 -18.88
C GLN A 8 71.02 -61.75 -19.33
N ARG A 9 70.57 -62.81 -19.93
CA ARG A 9 69.12 -62.93 -20.32
C ARG A 9 68.18 -63.04 -19.10
N MET A 10 68.63 -63.74 -18.03
CA MET A 10 67.87 -63.90 -16.80
C MET A 10 67.74 -62.55 -16.07
N ASN A 11 68.77 -61.74 -16.00
CA ASN A 11 68.77 -60.40 -15.43
C ASN A 11 67.94 -59.40 -16.27
N THR A 12 67.92 -59.57 -17.61
CA THR A 12 67.10 -58.77 -18.50
C THR A 12 65.60 -59.07 -18.33
N TYR A 13 65.22 -60.34 -18.15
CA TYR A 13 63.83 -60.74 -17.86
C TYR A 13 63.40 -60.31 -16.46
N LEU A 14 64.28 -60.33 -15.48
CA LEU A 14 64.00 -59.84 -14.12
C LEU A 14 63.85 -58.32 -14.12
N ALA A 15 64.68 -57.58 -14.83
CA ALA A 15 64.53 -56.14 -15.01
C ALA A 15 63.28 -55.77 -15.73
N LEU A 16 62.86 -56.50 -16.76
CA LEU A 16 61.63 -56.33 -17.49
C LEU A 16 60.39 -56.60 -16.59
N GLY A 17 60.45 -57.62 -15.75
CA GLY A 17 59.39 -57.94 -14.79
C GLY A 17 59.18 -56.86 -13.73
N VAL A 18 60.33 -56.32 -13.22
CA VAL A 18 60.28 -55.19 -12.28
C VAL A 18 59.69 -53.93 -12.95
N LEU A 19 60.11 -53.65 -14.19
CA LEU A 19 59.56 -52.51 -14.94
C LEU A 19 58.07 -52.61 -15.16
N VAL A 20 57.53 -53.76 -15.55
CA VAL A 20 56.11 -54.02 -15.72
C VAL A 20 55.36 -53.89 -14.37
N GLY A 21 55.98 -54.40 -13.29
CA GLY A 21 55.41 -54.27 -11.94
C GLY A 21 55.31 -52.79 -11.50
N VAL A 22 56.36 -51.99 -11.77
CA VAL A 22 56.32 -50.56 -11.48
C VAL A 22 55.22 -49.82 -12.31
N ILE A 23 55.11 -50.13 -13.61
CA ILE A 23 54.09 -49.57 -14.48
C ILE A 23 52.67 -49.95 -13.98
N ALA A 24 52.50 -51.20 -13.58
CA ALA A 24 51.21 -51.65 -13.02
C ALA A 24 50.86 -50.91 -11.72
N VAL A 25 51.82 -50.74 -10.83
CA VAL A 25 51.64 -49.98 -9.58
C VAL A 25 51.33 -48.49 -9.87
N VAL A 26 52.02 -47.86 -10.82
CA VAL A 26 51.75 -46.47 -11.23
C VAL A 26 50.38 -46.33 -11.87
N CYS A 27 49.96 -47.30 -12.68
CA CYS A 27 48.58 -47.34 -13.25
C CYS A 27 47.53 -47.47 -12.17
N VAL A 28 47.72 -48.35 -11.17
CA VAL A 28 46.78 -48.55 -10.05
C VAL A 28 46.73 -47.26 -9.18
N ILE A 29 47.87 -46.67 -8.89
CA ILE A 29 47.91 -45.38 -8.19
C ILE A 29 47.23 -44.28 -9.02
N GLY A 30 47.46 -44.24 -10.32
CA GLY A 30 46.80 -43.31 -11.24
C GLY A 30 45.28 -43.48 -11.23
N ILE A 31 44.78 -44.72 -11.26
CA ILE A 31 43.32 -45.01 -11.19
C ILE A 31 42.72 -44.62 -9.83
N ILE A 32 43.46 -44.82 -8.74
CA ILE A 32 43.01 -44.48 -7.38
C ILE A 32 43.08 -42.97 -7.14
N THR A 33 44.10 -42.26 -7.69
CA THR A 33 44.23 -40.80 -7.54
C THR A 33 43.39 -39.99 -8.51
N PHE A 34 43.01 -40.54 -9.67
CA PHE A 34 42.02 -39.95 -10.56
C PHE A 34 40.57 -40.27 -10.09
N HIS A 35 40.27 -40.00 -8.81
CA HIS A 35 38.87 -39.86 -8.42
C HIS A 35 38.32 -38.63 -9.14
N LYS A 36 37.39 -38.85 -10.03
CA LYS A 36 36.64 -37.75 -10.66
C LYS A 36 35.94 -36.96 -9.54
N GLU A 37 36.34 -35.72 -9.36
CA GLU A 37 35.65 -34.80 -8.47
C GLU A 37 34.21 -34.66 -8.96
N THR A 38 33.25 -34.97 -8.09
CA THR A 38 31.83 -34.74 -8.35
C THR A 38 31.62 -33.25 -8.42
N GLU A 39 31.25 -32.73 -9.59
CA GLU A 39 30.89 -31.31 -9.71
C GLU A 39 29.56 -31.06 -9.02
N TYR A 40 29.52 -30.13 -8.11
CA TYR A 40 28.33 -29.69 -7.41
C TYR A 40 27.87 -28.35 -7.96
N LEU A 41 26.55 -28.22 -8.15
CA LEU A 41 25.91 -26.95 -8.42
C LEU A 41 25.42 -26.40 -7.09
N GLN A 42 25.88 -25.21 -6.73
CA GLN A 42 25.50 -24.53 -5.51
C GLN A 42 24.40 -23.50 -5.82
N GLY A 43 23.36 -23.50 -5.04
CA GLY A 43 22.31 -22.51 -4.98
C GLY A 43 22.21 -21.87 -3.61
N GLN A 44 21.37 -20.86 -3.50
CA GLN A 44 21.09 -20.17 -2.26
C GLN A 44 19.58 -20.14 -2.02
N ALA A 45 19.18 -20.44 -0.80
CA ALA A 45 17.79 -20.32 -0.39
C ALA A 45 17.41 -18.83 -0.27
N GLU A 46 16.28 -18.48 -0.84
CA GLU A 46 15.69 -17.15 -0.83
C GLU A 46 14.22 -17.23 -0.40
N VAL A 47 13.65 -16.09 -0.05
CA VAL A 47 12.28 -15.99 0.42
C VAL A 47 11.69 -14.67 -0.07
N SER A 48 10.39 -14.64 -0.29
CA SER A 48 9.69 -13.38 -0.52
C SER A 48 9.74 -12.50 0.72
N GLU A 49 10.22 -11.28 0.56
CA GLU A 49 10.22 -10.29 1.63
C GLU A 49 9.36 -9.10 1.25
N TYR A 50 8.59 -8.60 2.21
CA TYR A 50 7.94 -7.31 2.05
C TYR A 50 8.51 -6.30 3.04
N ARG A 51 8.60 -5.07 2.56
CA ARG A 51 9.12 -3.95 3.34
C ARG A 51 7.96 -3.19 3.97
N VAL A 52 7.98 -3.07 5.29
CA VAL A 52 7.08 -2.20 6.04
C VAL A 52 7.67 -0.80 6.03
N SER A 53 6.95 0.15 5.44
CA SER A 53 7.38 1.55 5.32
C SER A 53 6.35 2.46 5.96
N SER A 54 6.80 3.59 6.51
CA SER A 54 5.89 4.60 7.06
C SER A 54 5.23 5.42 5.95
N LYS A 55 3.91 5.59 6.03
CA LYS A 55 3.14 6.48 5.13
C LYS A 55 3.11 7.92 5.63
N VAL A 56 3.26 8.11 6.93
CA VAL A 56 3.28 9.43 7.58
C VAL A 56 4.64 9.67 8.24
N PRO A 57 5.15 10.91 8.22
CA PRO A 57 6.36 11.21 8.98
C PRO A 57 6.04 11.16 10.47
N GLY A 58 6.95 10.59 11.25
CA GLY A 58 6.78 10.46 12.69
C GLY A 58 8.02 9.93 13.38
N ARG A 59 8.04 9.99 14.70
CA ARG A 59 9.09 9.43 15.53
C ARG A 59 8.71 8.02 15.96
N ILE A 60 9.63 7.06 15.88
CA ILE A 60 9.40 5.71 16.42
C ILE A 60 9.22 5.82 17.94
N LEU A 61 8.02 5.54 18.41
CA LEU A 61 7.72 5.51 19.84
C LEU A 61 8.18 4.18 20.45
N GLU A 62 7.77 3.07 19.83
CA GLU A 62 8.14 1.72 20.27
C GLU A 62 7.99 0.70 19.14
N PHE A 63 8.76 -0.38 19.25
CA PHE A 63 8.54 -1.61 18.49
C PHE A 63 7.80 -2.62 19.36
N ARG A 64 6.80 -3.28 18.80
CA ARG A 64 6.04 -4.36 19.45
C ARG A 64 6.60 -5.74 19.11
N VAL A 65 7.57 -5.80 18.22
CA VAL A 65 8.21 -7.01 17.74
C VAL A 65 9.74 -6.86 17.76
N GLN A 66 10.43 -7.99 17.69
CA GLN A 66 11.89 -8.06 17.63
C GLN A 66 12.32 -8.80 16.36
N GLU A 67 13.57 -8.59 15.94
CA GLU A 67 14.17 -9.37 14.84
C GLU A 67 14.13 -10.87 15.16
N GLY A 68 13.78 -11.68 14.17
CA GLY A 68 13.57 -13.12 14.32
C GLY A 68 12.20 -13.52 14.87
N GLN A 69 11.32 -12.57 15.24
CA GLN A 69 10.00 -12.87 15.74
C GLN A 69 9.02 -13.15 14.59
N ARG A 70 8.19 -14.20 14.75
CA ARG A 70 7.08 -14.49 13.83
C ARG A 70 5.90 -13.59 14.11
N VAL A 71 5.32 -13.07 13.04
CA VAL A 71 4.17 -12.16 13.04
C VAL A 71 3.07 -12.69 12.13
N ARG A 72 1.83 -12.37 12.47
CA ARG A 72 0.65 -12.68 11.67
C ARG A 72 0.12 -11.40 11.02
N LYS A 73 -0.58 -11.57 9.92
CA LYS A 73 -1.28 -10.46 9.26
C LYS A 73 -2.15 -9.69 10.25
N GLY A 74 -1.95 -8.37 10.32
CA GLY A 74 -2.65 -7.48 11.21
C GLY A 74 -1.99 -7.26 12.58
N ASP A 75 -0.95 -8.00 12.93
CA ASP A 75 -0.19 -7.76 14.16
C ASP A 75 0.45 -6.38 14.11
N THR A 76 0.42 -5.67 15.24
CA THR A 76 1.10 -4.38 15.39
C THR A 76 2.60 -4.59 15.48
N LEU A 77 3.33 -3.94 14.57
CA LEU A 77 4.79 -4.04 14.47
C LEU A 77 5.50 -2.89 15.18
N ALA A 78 5.04 -1.66 14.93
CA ALA A 78 5.60 -0.46 15.52
C ALA A 78 4.53 0.62 15.68
N ILE A 79 4.77 1.54 16.60
CA ILE A 79 3.93 2.71 16.86
C ILE A 79 4.78 3.96 16.64
N LEU A 80 4.23 4.88 15.83
CA LEU A 80 4.84 6.20 15.57
C LEU A 80 4.11 7.28 16.36
N GLU A 81 4.86 8.22 16.87
CA GLU A 81 4.38 9.49 17.40
C GLU A 81 4.41 10.53 16.28
N ALA A 82 3.27 11.09 15.93
CA ALA A 82 3.10 12.08 14.86
C ALA A 82 2.22 13.25 15.32
N PRO A 83 2.74 14.16 16.18
CA PRO A 83 1.97 15.24 16.77
C PRO A 83 1.40 16.22 15.72
N GLU A 84 2.03 16.34 14.57
CA GLU A 84 1.53 17.16 13.46
C GLU A 84 0.23 16.60 12.87
N VAL A 85 0.08 15.28 12.83
CA VAL A 85 -1.15 14.60 12.36
C VAL A 85 -2.26 14.78 13.39
N GLU A 86 -1.94 14.70 14.68
CA GLU A 86 -2.89 14.97 15.77
C GLU A 86 -3.37 16.42 15.77
N ALA A 87 -2.46 17.38 15.55
CA ALA A 87 -2.82 18.79 15.41
C ALA A 87 -3.76 19.02 14.18
N LYS A 88 -3.49 18.37 13.06
CA LYS A 88 -4.37 18.41 11.88
C LYS A 88 -5.75 17.80 12.17
N LYS A 89 -5.83 16.72 12.96
CA LYS A 89 -7.10 16.16 13.40
C LYS A 89 -7.92 17.17 14.19
N ALA A 90 -7.32 17.79 15.20
CA ALA A 90 -7.99 18.82 16.01
C ALA A 90 -8.49 19.98 15.15
N GLN A 91 -7.72 20.40 14.15
CA GLN A 91 -8.13 21.44 13.19
C GLN A 91 -9.32 20.99 12.34
N ALA A 92 -9.28 19.77 11.79
CA ALA A 92 -10.37 19.22 10.97
C ALA A 92 -11.67 19.06 11.79
N GLU A 93 -11.58 18.57 13.02
CA GLU A 93 -12.73 18.45 13.95
C GLU A 93 -13.32 19.83 14.29
N ALA A 94 -12.50 20.85 14.49
CA ALA A 94 -12.97 22.22 14.72
C ALA A 94 -13.73 22.78 13.50
N LEU A 95 -13.25 22.50 12.29
CA LEU A 95 -13.94 22.88 11.04
C LEU A 95 -15.27 22.12 10.87
N GLU A 96 -15.31 20.86 11.24
CA GLU A 96 -16.56 20.08 11.24
C GLU A 96 -17.59 20.67 12.20
N GLN A 97 -17.19 21.00 13.43
CA GLN A 97 -18.06 21.65 14.41
C GLN A 97 -18.57 23.01 13.90
N GLN A 98 -17.74 23.78 13.24
CA GLN A 98 -18.15 25.04 12.61
C GLN A 98 -19.19 24.80 11.52
N ALA A 99 -18.98 23.81 10.64
CA ALA A 99 -19.92 23.47 9.57
C ALA A 99 -21.26 22.99 10.12
N ILE A 100 -21.25 22.14 11.16
CA ILE A 100 -22.46 21.67 11.87
C ILE A 100 -23.22 22.85 12.46
N ALA A 101 -22.55 23.81 13.11
CA ALA A 101 -23.19 24.97 13.67
C ALA A 101 -23.80 25.88 12.60
N LEU A 102 -23.13 26.05 11.46
CA LEU A 102 -23.67 26.80 10.31
C LEU A 102 -24.91 26.10 9.71
N ASN A 103 -24.87 24.80 9.55
CA ASN A 103 -26.02 24.02 9.08
C ASN A 103 -27.21 24.13 10.05
N ALA A 104 -26.97 23.96 11.34
CA ALA A 104 -27.99 24.14 12.35
C ALA A 104 -28.64 25.54 12.30
N LYS A 105 -27.80 26.59 12.07
CA LYS A 105 -28.30 27.96 11.90
C LYS A 105 -29.18 28.11 10.63
N ALA A 106 -28.76 27.50 9.50
CA ALA A 106 -29.53 27.53 8.26
C ALA A 106 -30.88 26.79 8.43
N GLN A 107 -30.88 25.64 9.09
CA GLN A 107 -32.11 24.86 9.37
C GLN A 107 -33.05 25.54 10.35
N ALA A 108 -32.53 26.28 11.35
CA ALA A 108 -33.34 26.97 12.33
C ALA A 108 -34.11 28.16 11.75
N GLY A 109 -33.67 28.70 10.61
CA GLY A 109 -34.31 29.83 9.95
C GLY A 109 -34.26 31.13 10.74
N ALA A 110 -35.27 32.00 10.58
CA ALA A 110 -35.32 33.26 11.29
C ALA A 110 -35.65 33.07 12.78
N ARG A 111 -35.09 33.96 13.62
CA ARG A 111 -35.35 33.93 15.07
C ARG A 111 -36.78 34.30 15.37
N LYS A 112 -37.39 33.68 16.38
CA LYS A 112 -38.77 34.01 16.83
C LYS A 112 -39.08 35.52 16.94
N PRO A 113 -38.20 36.35 17.56
CA PRO A 113 -38.49 37.81 17.63
C PRO A 113 -38.49 38.51 16.25
N GLN A 114 -37.77 37.98 15.26
CA GLN A 114 -37.77 38.55 13.90
C GLN A 114 -39.09 38.23 13.20
N ILE A 115 -39.59 36.99 13.35
CA ILE A 115 -40.88 36.55 12.82
C ILE A 115 -42.01 37.37 13.46
N GLU A 116 -41.99 37.52 14.79
CA GLU A 116 -42.96 38.30 15.54
C GLU A 116 -42.95 39.79 15.13
N GLY A 117 -41.77 40.39 15.01
CA GLY A 117 -41.65 41.80 14.54
C GLY A 117 -42.21 41.99 13.13
N ALA A 118 -41.94 41.05 12.18
CA ALA A 118 -42.52 41.12 10.84
C ALA A 118 -44.06 40.92 10.84
N TYR A 119 -44.58 40.03 11.71
CA TYR A 119 -45.98 39.81 11.90
C TYR A 119 -46.68 41.08 12.40
N GLU A 120 -46.17 41.74 13.43
CA GLU A 120 -46.72 42.98 13.97
C GLU A 120 -46.71 44.14 12.94
N MET A 121 -45.67 44.23 12.10
CA MET A 121 -45.64 45.20 10.99
C MET A 121 -46.76 44.92 9.98
N TRP A 122 -47.00 43.65 9.62
CA TRP A 122 -48.14 43.27 8.76
C TRP A 122 -49.48 43.60 9.43
N GLN A 123 -49.68 43.31 10.72
CA GLN A 123 -50.93 43.64 11.46
C GLN A 123 -51.16 45.15 11.44
N LYS A 124 -50.13 45.97 11.68
CA LYS A 124 -50.23 47.42 11.59
C LYS A 124 -50.66 47.89 10.20
N ALA A 125 -50.10 47.33 9.13
CA ALA A 125 -50.49 47.65 7.75
C ALA A 125 -51.93 47.26 7.46
N LYS A 126 -52.39 46.10 7.95
CA LYS A 126 -53.76 45.61 7.83
C LYS A 126 -54.80 46.54 8.47
N VAL A 127 -54.49 47.09 9.66
CA VAL A 127 -55.28 48.10 10.30
C VAL A 127 -55.34 49.39 9.45
N GLY A 128 -54.27 49.78 8.80
CA GLY A 128 -54.23 50.89 7.86
C GLY A 128 -55.15 50.74 6.67
N VAL A 129 -55.25 49.52 6.11
CA VAL A 129 -56.22 49.18 5.03
C VAL A 129 -57.60 49.30 5.52
N ASP A 130 -57.95 48.76 6.70
CA ASP A 130 -59.29 48.85 7.26
C ASP A 130 -59.78 50.31 7.42
N ILE A 131 -58.92 51.18 7.92
CA ILE A 131 -59.22 52.64 8.04
C ILE A 131 -59.42 53.26 6.66
N ALA A 132 -58.52 52.97 5.69
CA ALA A 132 -58.60 53.54 4.34
C ALA A 132 -59.88 53.05 3.58
N GLU A 133 -60.19 51.76 3.71
CA GLU A 133 -61.48 51.22 3.14
C GLU A 133 -62.69 51.82 3.71
N LYS A 134 -62.79 52.01 5.04
CA LYS A 134 -63.93 52.67 5.70
C LYS A 134 -64.08 54.12 5.21
N SER A 135 -62.93 54.83 5.05
CA SER A 135 -62.92 56.19 4.53
C SER A 135 -63.34 56.24 3.06
N PHE A 136 -62.84 55.31 2.24
CA PHE A 136 -63.16 55.20 0.83
C PHE A 136 -64.65 54.91 0.66
N ASN A 137 -65.23 53.91 1.36
CA ASN A 137 -66.60 53.55 1.29
C ASN A 137 -67.53 54.75 1.66
N ARG A 138 -67.18 55.49 2.70
CA ARG A 138 -67.92 56.70 3.11
C ARG A 138 -67.89 57.80 2.02
N ILE A 139 -66.70 58.11 1.46
CA ILE A 139 -66.57 59.11 0.42
C ILE A 139 -67.24 58.66 -0.90
N SER A 140 -67.17 57.38 -1.24
CA SER A 140 -67.80 56.80 -2.40
C SER A 140 -69.31 56.97 -2.37
N ASN A 141 -69.96 56.74 -1.23
CA ASN A 141 -71.39 56.98 -1.06
C ASN A 141 -71.73 58.43 -1.23
N LEU A 142 -71.00 59.35 -0.57
CA LEU A 142 -71.16 60.79 -0.68
C LEU A 142 -70.94 61.32 -2.12
N TYR A 143 -70.05 60.70 -2.88
CA TYR A 143 -69.82 61.03 -4.29
C TYR A 143 -71.01 60.59 -5.18
N GLN A 144 -71.62 59.43 -4.92
CA GLN A 144 -72.82 58.97 -5.60
C GLN A 144 -74.01 59.91 -5.31
N ASP A 145 -74.08 60.47 -4.08
CA ASP A 145 -75.08 61.41 -3.68
C ASP A 145 -74.85 62.86 -4.17
N GLY A 146 -73.69 63.07 -4.92
CA GLY A 146 -73.36 64.39 -5.45
C GLY A 146 -72.81 65.39 -4.43
N VAL A 147 -72.43 64.92 -3.22
CA VAL A 147 -72.04 65.79 -2.07
C VAL A 147 -70.52 66.16 -2.11
N VAL A 148 -69.69 65.34 -2.73
CA VAL A 148 -68.23 65.53 -2.80
C VAL A 148 -67.73 65.61 -4.25
N THR A 149 -66.60 66.26 -4.47
CA THR A 149 -65.97 66.40 -5.79
C THR A 149 -65.30 65.14 -6.27
N ALA A 150 -65.21 64.92 -7.61
CA ALA A 150 -64.43 63.85 -8.19
C ALA A 150 -62.97 63.81 -7.71
N GLN A 151 -62.36 65.00 -7.54
CA GLN A 151 -60.99 65.10 -7.02
C GLN A 151 -60.85 64.45 -5.62
N LYS A 152 -61.84 64.67 -4.71
CA LYS A 152 -61.82 64.08 -3.37
C LYS A 152 -62.05 62.59 -3.39
N TYR A 153 -62.87 62.07 -4.30
CA TYR A 153 -63.08 60.66 -4.52
C TYR A 153 -61.77 60.00 -5.00
N ASP A 154 -61.09 60.57 -6.00
CA ASP A 154 -59.85 60.05 -6.55
C ASP A 154 -58.70 60.10 -5.52
N GLU A 155 -58.65 61.14 -4.68
CA GLU A 155 -57.62 61.21 -3.58
C GLU A 155 -57.79 60.06 -2.58
N VAL A 156 -59.01 59.83 -2.10
CA VAL A 156 -59.29 58.77 -1.10
C VAL A 156 -59.11 57.36 -1.71
N LYS A 157 -59.51 57.22 -2.99
CA LYS A 157 -59.23 55.99 -3.74
C LYS A 157 -57.75 55.71 -3.82
N ALA A 158 -56.92 56.70 -4.18
CA ALA A 158 -55.48 56.55 -4.22
C ALA A 158 -54.87 56.21 -2.84
N GLN A 159 -55.39 56.81 -1.75
CA GLN A 159 -55.03 56.53 -0.38
C GLN A 159 -55.34 55.05 0.00
N ARG A 160 -56.49 54.52 -0.37
CA ARG A 160 -56.90 53.12 -0.16
C ARG A 160 -55.95 52.19 -0.94
N ASP A 161 -55.74 52.48 -2.22
CA ASP A 161 -54.90 51.65 -3.08
C ASP A 161 -53.43 51.62 -2.59
N ALA A 162 -52.91 52.74 -2.07
CA ALA A 162 -51.61 52.82 -1.42
C ALA A 162 -51.54 52.01 -0.12
N ALA A 163 -52.60 52.06 0.69
CA ALA A 163 -52.70 51.25 1.92
C ALA A 163 -52.71 49.73 1.61
N ILE A 164 -53.44 49.31 0.59
CA ILE A 164 -53.45 47.89 0.12
C ILE A 164 -52.08 47.47 -0.38
N ALA A 165 -51.37 48.31 -1.13
CA ALA A 165 -50.02 48.02 -1.60
C ALA A 165 -49.04 47.90 -0.43
N THR A 166 -49.18 48.74 0.60
CA THR A 166 -48.36 48.68 1.82
C THR A 166 -48.61 47.38 2.62
N GLU A 167 -49.86 46.97 2.74
CA GLU A 167 -50.22 45.70 3.41
C GLU A 167 -49.63 44.52 2.68
N LYS A 168 -49.76 44.45 1.34
CA LYS A 168 -49.16 43.39 0.53
C LYS A 168 -47.67 43.33 0.68
N ALA A 169 -46.98 44.45 0.72
CA ALA A 169 -45.52 44.49 0.93
C ALA A 169 -45.13 43.94 2.33
N ALA A 170 -45.88 44.35 3.37
CA ALA A 170 -45.64 43.87 4.73
C ALA A 170 -45.95 42.38 4.89
N LEU A 171 -46.99 41.86 4.22
CA LEU A 171 -47.31 40.43 4.17
C LEU A 171 -46.21 39.64 3.47
N SER A 172 -45.72 40.14 2.36
CA SER A 172 -44.60 39.51 1.64
C SER A 172 -43.32 39.43 2.51
N GLN A 173 -43.03 40.53 3.26
CA GLN A 173 -41.91 40.53 4.20
C GLN A 173 -42.08 39.54 5.36
N TYR A 174 -43.31 39.43 5.91
CA TYR A 174 -43.63 38.45 6.94
C TYR A 174 -43.46 37.02 6.43
N ARG A 175 -43.97 36.70 5.23
CA ARG A 175 -43.80 35.38 4.60
C ARG A 175 -42.33 35.06 4.35
N LEU A 176 -41.55 35.98 3.79
CA LEU A 176 -40.10 35.82 3.57
C LEU A 176 -39.36 35.49 4.87
N THR A 177 -39.72 36.19 5.97
CA THR A 177 -39.17 35.93 7.29
C THR A 177 -39.60 34.58 7.85
N LEU A 178 -40.83 34.18 7.63
CA LEU A 178 -41.38 32.89 8.09
C LEU A 178 -40.76 31.69 7.35
N ASP A 179 -40.59 31.80 6.03
CA ASP A 179 -39.98 30.76 5.18
C ASP A 179 -38.50 30.54 5.54
N GLY A 180 -37.84 31.58 6.05
CA GLY A 180 -36.45 31.48 6.54
C GLY A 180 -35.43 31.37 5.41
N ALA A 181 -34.42 30.51 5.60
CA ALA A 181 -33.40 30.26 4.58
C ALA A 181 -33.97 29.48 3.40
N GLN A 182 -33.47 29.81 2.20
CA GLN A 182 -33.83 29.07 0.99
C GLN A 182 -33.36 27.62 1.08
N GLU A 183 -33.99 26.69 0.35
CA GLU A 183 -33.63 25.28 0.38
C GLU A 183 -32.19 25.07 -0.13
N GLU A 184 -31.82 25.85 -1.14
CA GLU A 184 -30.46 25.86 -1.69
C GLU A 184 -29.41 26.27 -0.66
N ASP A 185 -29.74 27.22 0.25
CA ASP A 185 -28.82 27.61 1.34
C ASP A 185 -28.66 26.50 2.38
N LYS A 186 -29.74 25.79 2.68
CA LYS A 186 -29.75 24.63 3.58
C LYS A 186 -28.93 23.49 2.97
N ASP A 187 -29.11 23.21 1.68
CA ASP A 187 -28.34 22.19 0.96
C ASP A 187 -26.86 22.52 0.90
N MET A 188 -26.52 23.79 0.65
CA MET A 188 -25.12 24.23 0.70
C MET A 188 -24.51 24.08 2.09
N ALA A 189 -25.27 24.38 3.14
CA ALA A 189 -24.80 24.22 4.51
C ALA A 189 -24.63 22.72 4.87
N ALA A 190 -25.53 21.87 4.44
CA ALA A 190 -25.43 20.41 4.59
C ALA A 190 -24.22 19.85 3.83
N ALA A 191 -24.00 20.29 2.59
CA ALA A 191 -22.83 19.89 1.80
C ALA A 191 -21.48 20.29 2.46
N LYS A 192 -21.43 21.45 3.13
CA LYS A 192 -20.26 21.86 3.92
C LYS A 192 -19.97 20.93 5.10
N VAL A 193 -21.01 20.40 5.75
CA VAL A 193 -20.85 19.39 6.80
C VAL A 193 -20.21 18.13 6.23
N LEU A 194 -20.74 17.62 5.11
CA LEU A 194 -20.17 16.43 4.44
C LEU A 194 -18.71 16.64 4.01
N GLN A 195 -18.39 17.83 3.51
CA GLN A 195 -17.02 18.19 3.15
C GLN A 195 -16.08 18.18 4.38
N ALA A 196 -16.51 18.74 5.49
CA ALA A 196 -15.72 18.76 6.72
C ALA A 196 -15.56 17.34 7.32
N GLN A 197 -16.60 16.52 7.27
CA GLN A 197 -16.54 15.10 7.66
C GLN A 197 -15.54 14.32 6.79
N GLY A 198 -15.50 14.59 5.49
CA GLY A 198 -14.50 14.03 4.59
C GLY A 198 -13.08 14.37 5.01
N ALA A 199 -12.83 15.63 5.42
CA ALA A 199 -11.53 16.07 5.92
C ALA A 199 -11.13 15.37 7.24
N VAL A 200 -12.08 15.18 8.16
CA VAL A 200 -11.85 14.41 9.41
C VAL A 200 -11.53 12.95 9.09
N ALA A 201 -12.27 12.33 8.15
CA ALA A 201 -12.02 10.95 7.75
C ALA A 201 -10.64 10.77 7.10
N GLU A 202 -10.19 11.73 6.28
CA GLU A 202 -8.85 11.74 5.69
C GLU A 202 -7.76 11.74 6.77
N VAL A 203 -7.85 12.65 7.74
CA VAL A 203 -6.85 12.74 8.81
C VAL A 203 -6.88 11.50 9.71
N ASN A 204 -8.05 10.94 10.01
CA ASN A 204 -8.16 9.68 10.73
C ASN A 204 -7.48 8.51 10.00
N SER A 205 -7.52 8.51 8.65
CA SER A 205 -6.74 7.54 7.87
C SER A 205 -5.24 7.69 8.09
N TYR A 206 -4.71 8.92 8.19
CA TYR A 206 -3.29 9.13 8.51
C TYR A 206 -2.94 8.72 9.94
N ILE A 207 -3.85 8.93 10.90
CA ILE A 207 -3.64 8.46 12.30
C ILE A 207 -3.56 6.93 12.34
N ASN A 208 -4.43 6.23 11.62
CA ASN A 208 -4.36 4.78 11.56
C ASN A 208 -3.03 4.26 10.99
N GLU A 209 -2.40 5.02 10.10
CA GLU A 209 -1.09 4.71 9.52
C GLU A 209 0.09 4.99 10.50
N THR A 210 -0.14 5.61 11.66
CA THR A 210 0.89 5.71 12.70
C THR A 210 1.11 4.39 13.46
N VAL A 211 0.19 3.46 13.34
CA VAL A 211 0.32 2.10 13.85
C VAL A 211 0.68 1.19 12.67
N LEU A 212 1.95 0.82 12.57
CA LEU A 212 2.42 -0.06 11.51
C LEU A 212 2.01 -1.50 11.81
N THR A 213 1.34 -2.14 10.86
CA THR A 213 0.85 -3.51 10.99
C THR A 213 1.42 -4.43 9.93
N ALA A 214 1.50 -5.72 10.24
CA ALA A 214 1.94 -6.75 9.31
C ALA A 214 0.93 -6.94 8.17
N TYR A 215 1.40 -6.85 6.92
CA TYR A 215 0.57 -7.07 5.72
C TYR A 215 0.22 -8.54 5.50
N ALA A 216 1.15 -9.45 5.82
CA ALA A 216 1.01 -10.90 5.70
C ALA A 216 1.76 -11.59 6.84
N ASP A 217 1.49 -12.88 7.02
CA ASP A 217 2.23 -13.72 7.96
C ASP A 217 3.71 -13.80 7.54
N GLY A 218 4.62 -13.81 8.53
CA GLY A 218 6.04 -13.86 8.24
C GLY A 218 6.92 -13.82 9.49
N GLU A 219 8.21 -13.58 9.27
CA GLU A 219 9.21 -13.40 10.32
C GLU A 219 9.96 -12.09 10.09
N VAL A 220 10.10 -11.26 11.11
CA VAL A 220 10.85 -10.00 11.04
C VAL A 220 12.32 -10.30 10.81
N THR A 221 12.88 -9.87 9.68
CA THR A 221 14.29 -10.14 9.34
C THR A 221 15.22 -9.02 9.77
N GLU A 222 14.77 -7.77 9.64
CA GLU A 222 15.60 -6.61 9.93
C GLU A 222 14.73 -5.42 10.36
N ILE A 223 15.19 -4.65 11.35
CA ILE A 223 14.59 -3.40 11.81
C ILE A 223 15.61 -2.29 11.59
N PHE A 224 15.27 -1.31 10.73
CA PHE A 224 16.23 -0.27 10.32
C PHE A 224 16.39 0.86 11.32
N PRO A 225 15.30 1.57 11.77
CA PRO A 225 15.44 2.69 12.68
C PRO A 225 15.49 2.25 14.14
N HIS A 226 15.92 3.16 14.99
CA HIS A 226 15.90 2.98 16.44
C HIS A 226 14.72 3.71 17.10
N VAL A 227 14.33 3.26 18.28
CA VAL A 227 13.34 3.98 19.09
C VAL A 227 13.81 5.41 19.33
N GLY A 228 12.90 6.37 19.13
CA GLY A 228 13.21 7.79 19.18
C GLY A 228 13.69 8.41 17.87
N GLU A 229 13.97 7.62 16.84
CA GLU A 229 14.38 8.11 15.53
C GLU A 229 13.20 8.63 14.72
N LEU A 230 13.43 9.69 13.94
CA LEU A 230 12.43 10.26 13.04
C LEU A 230 12.47 9.53 11.69
N VAL A 231 11.33 9.02 11.25
CA VAL A 231 11.15 8.40 9.93
C VAL A 231 10.28 9.28 9.04
N GLY A 232 10.67 9.41 7.79
CA GLY A 232 9.91 10.16 6.78
C GLY A 232 8.90 9.29 6.05
N THR A 233 8.07 9.92 5.22
CA THR A 233 7.14 9.22 4.32
C THR A 233 7.90 8.32 3.35
N GLY A 234 7.49 7.04 3.27
CA GLY A 234 8.13 6.03 2.43
C GLY A 234 9.42 5.45 3.01
N ALA A 235 9.89 5.94 4.17
CA ALA A 235 11.08 5.38 4.81
C ALA A 235 10.84 3.93 5.25
N PRO A 236 11.77 3.02 4.97
CA PRO A 236 11.67 1.66 5.43
C PRO A 236 11.82 1.60 6.96
N VAL A 237 10.95 0.83 7.61
CA VAL A 237 11.00 0.61 9.05
C VAL A 237 11.51 -0.80 9.35
N MET A 238 11.02 -1.80 8.64
CA MET A 238 11.49 -3.18 8.79
C MET A 238 11.20 -4.03 7.56
N ASN A 239 11.92 -5.13 7.44
CA ASN A 239 11.65 -6.20 6.48
C ASN A 239 10.98 -7.38 7.18
N VAL A 240 10.04 -8.02 6.49
CA VAL A 240 9.36 -9.23 6.96
C VAL A 240 9.41 -10.29 5.86
N ALA A 241 10.01 -11.44 6.18
CA ALA A 241 10.14 -12.58 5.28
C ALA A 241 8.92 -13.49 5.36
N GLN A 242 8.34 -13.84 4.22
CA GLN A 242 7.21 -14.76 4.11
C GLN A 242 7.74 -16.21 4.02
N MET A 243 7.91 -16.85 5.17
CA MET A 243 8.57 -18.15 5.27
C MET A 243 7.86 -19.29 4.51
N ASP A 244 6.63 -19.08 4.08
CA ASP A 244 5.86 -20.05 3.29
C ASP A 244 6.12 -19.92 1.77
N ASP A 245 6.73 -18.81 1.33
CA ASP A 245 7.07 -18.54 -0.07
C ASP A 245 8.59 -18.54 -0.28
N GLN A 246 9.14 -19.75 -0.23
CA GLN A 246 10.57 -20.01 -0.33
C GLN A 246 10.94 -20.63 -1.67
N TRP A 247 12.10 -20.27 -2.19
CA TRP A 247 12.71 -20.92 -3.33
C TRP A 247 14.24 -20.99 -3.16
N VAL A 248 14.87 -21.76 -4.01
CA VAL A 248 16.32 -21.79 -4.12
C VAL A 248 16.72 -21.32 -5.50
N THR A 249 17.63 -20.36 -5.55
CA THR A 249 18.19 -19.82 -6.78
C THR A 249 19.51 -20.53 -7.08
N PHE A 250 19.58 -21.13 -8.26
CA PHE A 250 20.78 -21.79 -8.81
C PHE A 250 21.27 -21.01 -10.03
N ASN A 251 22.57 -20.82 -10.14
CA ASN A 251 23.21 -20.29 -11.34
C ASN A 251 23.69 -21.45 -12.20
N VAL A 252 22.91 -21.81 -13.21
CA VAL A 252 23.11 -22.99 -14.05
C VAL A 252 23.71 -22.58 -15.38
N ARG A 253 24.86 -23.18 -15.74
CA ARG A 253 25.46 -22.97 -17.05
C ARG A 253 24.64 -23.66 -18.16
N GLU A 254 24.63 -23.10 -19.35
CA GLU A 254 23.79 -23.50 -20.50
C GLU A 254 23.89 -25.00 -20.84
N ASP A 255 25.07 -25.60 -20.72
CA ASP A 255 25.29 -27.03 -20.97
C ASP A 255 24.56 -27.97 -19.98
N CYS A 256 24.16 -27.44 -18.82
CA CYS A 256 23.45 -28.16 -17.77
C CYS A 256 21.92 -27.91 -17.75
N LEU A 257 21.41 -26.94 -18.51
CA LEU A 257 20.00 -26.51 -18.49
C LEU A 257 19.01 -27.63 -18.79
N ARG A 258 19.39 -28.62 -19.58
CA ARG A 258 18.53 -29.75 -19.91
C ARG A 258 18.06 -30.52 -18.70
N ASP A 259 18.89 -30.60 -17.67
CA ASP A 259 18.58 -31.31 -16.43
C ASP A 259 17.77 -30.45 -15.44
N PHE A 260 17.64 -29.15 -15.74
CA PHE A 260 16.91 -28.13 -14.96
C PHE A 260 15.74 -27.48 -15.75
N ALA A 261 15.15 -28.19 -16.70
CA ALA A 261 13.99 -27.68 -17.43
C ALA A 261 12.84 -27.37 -16.46
N ILE A 262 12.02 -26.36 -16.79
CA ILE A 262 10.85 -25.98 -15.96
C ILE A 262 9.96 -27.20 -15.74
N GLY A 263 9.58 -27.44 -14.48
CA GLY A 263 8.80 -28.59 -14.03
C GLY A 263 9.63 -29.83 -13.64
N THR A 264 10.95 -29.84 -13.90
CA THR A 264 11.84 -30.96 -13.48
C THR A 264 11.94 -31.01 -11.97
N GLU A 265 11.84 -32.22 -11.42
CA GLU A 265 12.04 -32.48 -9.99
C GLU A 265 13.42 -33.10 -9.74
N PHE A 266 14.06 -32.66 -8.66
CA PHE A 266 15.36 -33.16 -8.25
C PHE A 266 15.50 -33.08 -6.73
N ASP A 267 16.44 -33.86 -6.19
CA ASP A 267 16.78 -33.80 -4.77
C ASP A 267 18.00 -32.89 -4.60
N ALA A 268 17.86 -31.90 -3.71
CA ALA A 268 18.89 -30.95 -3.38
C ALA A 268 19.33 -31.12 -1.91
N TYR A 269 20.61 -31.27 -1.67
CA TYR A 269 21.16 -31.42 -0.32
C TYR A 269 21.38 -30.07 0.32
N VAL A 270 20.93 -29.91 1.56
CA VAL A 270 21.14 -28.70 2.36
C VAL A 270 22.15 -29.00 3.46
N PRO A 271 23.41 -28.55 3.34
CA PRO A 271 24.47 -28.90 4.28
C PRO A 271 24.16 -28.47 5.72
N ALA A 272 23.52 -27.30 5.89
CA ALA A 272 23.15 -26.77 7.20
C ALA A 272 22.12 -27.63 7.95
N LEU A 273 21.32 -28.42 7.23
CA LEU A 273 20.26 -29.28 7.78
C LEU A 273 20.62 -30.77 7.70
N ASP A 274 21.77 -31.12 7.11
CA ASP A 274 22.24 -32.49 6.84
C ASP A 274 21.16 -33.39 6.22
N ARG A 275 20.37 -32.84 5.28
CA ARG A 275 19.29 -33.56 4.60
C ARG A 275 19.06 -33.08 3.16
N SER A 276 18.46 -33.96 2.36
CA SER A 276 18.01 -33.59 1.02
C SER A 276 16.55 -33.17 1.05
N ILE A 277 16.24 -32.15 0.26
CA ILE A 277 14.89 -31.62 0.04
C ILE A 277 14.55 -31.82 -1.43
N ARG A 278 13.34 -32.36 -1.69
CA ARG A 278 12.84 -32.50 -3.05
C ARG A 278 12.29 -31.19 -3.56
N MET A 279 12.78 -30.77 -4.71
CA MET A 279 12.51 -29.47 -5.30
C MET A 279 12.00 -29.61 -6.73
N ARG A 280 11.24 -28.62 -7.19
CA ARG A 280 10.77 -28.52 -8.57
C ARG A 280 11.21 -27.20 -9.16
N VAL A 281 11.75 -27.21 -10.38
CA VAL A 281 12.07 -26.02 -11.13
C VAL A 281 10.80 -25.27 -11.47
N SER A 282 10.66 -24.04 -10.97
CA SER A 282 9.49 -23.19 -11.16
C SER A 282 9.74 -22.06 -12.16
N TYR A 283 10.99 -21.59 -12.29
CA TYR A 283 11.32 -20.43 -13.09
C TYR A 283 12.73 -20.50 -13.64
N MET A 284 12.94 -19.94 -14.82
CA MET A 284 14.24 -19.84 -15.46
C MET A 284 14.35 -18.50 -16.18
N LYS A 285 15.48 -17.81 -16.00
CA LYS A 285 15.78 -16.54 -16.63
C LYS A 285 17.25 -16.49 -17.06
N ASP A 286 17.51 -15.90 -18.22
CA ASP A 286 18.84 -15.51 -18.65
C ASP A 286 19.38 -14.40 -17.73
N ILE A 287 20.59 -14.56 -17.21
CA ILE A 287 21.24 -13.55 -16.34
C ILE A 287 21.79 -12.37 -17.17
N GLY A 288 21.50 -12.27 -18.44
CA GLY A 288 21.89 -11.12 -19.27
C GLY A 288 23.40 -10.80 -19.30
N ASP A 289 23.82 -10.05 -20.29
CA ASP A 289 25.24 -9.84 -20.69
C ASP A 289 26.14 -9.03 -19.74
N PHE A 290 25.79 -8.76 -18.49
CA PHE A 290 26.61 -7.92 -17.61
C PHE A 290 27.92 -8.57 -17.11
N ALA A 291 28.10 -9.88 -17.30
CA ALA A 291 29.32 -10.60 -16.90
C ALA A 291 30.10 -11.24 -18.09
N ALA A 292 29.64 -11.11 -19.33
CA ALA A 292 30.10 -11.98 -20.44
C ALA A 292 30.90 -11.28 -21.55
N TRP A 293 31.39 -10.06 -21.35
CA TRP A 293 32.18 -9.36 -22.38
C TRP A 293 33.69 -9.39 -22.16
N LYS A 294 34.24 -10.54 -21.79
CA LYS A 294 35.64 -10.86 -22.09
C LYS A 294 35.69 -12.28 -22.63
N ALA A 295 35.72 -12.39 -23.94
CA ALA A 295 36.18 -13.58 -24.64
C ALA A 295 37.61 -13.89 -24.15
N THR A 296 37.74 -14.86 -23.28
CA THR A 296 39.04 -15.28 -22.70
C THR A 296 39.45 -16.67 -23.16
N LYS A 297 38.85 -17.21 -24.23
CA LYS A 297 39.18 -18.52 -24.73
C LYS A 297 39.59 -18.54 -26.19
N GLU A 298 40.57 -19.36 -26.47
CA GLU A 298 41.16 -19.60 -27.78
C GLU A 298 40.12 -20.07 -28.79
N THR A 299 40.41 -19.76 -30.05
CA THR A 299 39.65 -20.05 -31.26
C THR A 299 38.96 -21.43 -31.25
N GLY A 300 37.63 -21.47 -31.19
CA GLY A 300 36.83 -22.67 -31.43
C GLY A 300 35.81 -23.06 -30.34
N GLN A 301 35.73 -22.35 -29.20
CA GLN A 301 34.73 -22.57 -28.16
C GLN A 301 33.87 -21.35 -27.99
N TYR A 302 32.51 -21.51 -28.05
CA TYR A 302 31.57 -20.45 -27.74
C TYR A 302 31.43 -20.28 -26.23
N ASP A 303 31.19 -19.04 -25.79
CA ASP A 303 30.94 -18.73 -24.38
C ASP A 303 29.56 -19.26 -23.97
N LEU A 304 29.58 -20.15 -22.96
CA LEU A 304 28.34 -20.69 -22.40
C LEU A 304 27.73 -19.68 -21.45
N LYS A 305 26.48 -19.31 -21.69
CA LYS A 305 25.72 -18.41 -20.84
C LYS A 305 25.31 -19.08 -19.52
N THR A 306 25.08 -18.25 -18.48
CA THR A 306 24.56 -18.70 -17.20
C THR A 306 23.12 -18.26 -17.05
N PHE A 307 22.30 -19.14 -16.54
CA PHE A 307 20.88 -18.92 -16.31
C PHE A 307 20.56 -18.98 -14.82
N GLU A 308 19.73 -18.05 -14.37
CA GLU A 308 19.11 -18.13 -13.06
C GLU A 308 17.97 -19.13 -13.11
N VAL A 309 18.07 -20.18 -12.34
CA VAL A 309 17.02 -21.21 -12.21
C VAL A 309 16.51 -21.19 -10.78
N ARG A 310 15.22 -20.98 -10.61
CA ARG A 310 14.57 -21.06 -9.31
C ARG A 310 13.82 -22.37 -9.17
N ALA A 311 14.03 -23.02 -8.05
CA ALA A 311 13.34 -24.24 -7.69
C ALA A 311 12.62 -24.07 -6.35
N THR A 312 11.37 -24.51 -6.29
CA THR A 312 10.54 -24.45 -5.07
C THR A 312 10.50 -25.80 -4.39
N PRO A 313 10.57 -25.88 -3.05
CA PRO A 313 10.39 -27.12 -2.31
C PRO A 313 8.98 -27.69 -2.56
N LEU A 314 8.86 -29.02 -2.76
CA LEU A 314 7.57 -29.69 -2.91
C LEU A 314 6.80 -29.85 -1.60
N SER A 315 7.49 -29.75 -0.48
CA SER A 315 6.91 -29.75 0.88
C SER A 315 7.39 -28.53 1.63
N VAL A 316 6.54 -28.00 2.52
CA VAL A 316 6.92 -26.87 3.37
C VAL A 316 8.19 -27.22 4.15
N ALA A 317 9.27 -26.54 3.83
CA ALA A 317 10.56 -26.72 4.49
C ALA A 317 10.75 -25.64 5.56
N SER A 318 10.01 -25.75 6.67
CA SER A 318 9.99 -24.77 7.77
C SER A 318 11.37 -24.44 8.36
N ASP A 319 12.35 -25.34 8.14
CA ASP A 319 13.70 -25.22 8.69
C ASP A 319 14.69 -24.61 7.68
N LEU A 320 14.26 -24.45 6.41
CA LEU A 320 15.10 -23.79 5.40
C LEU A 320 15.08 -22.29 5.67
N ARG A 321 16.25 -21.71 5.88
CA ARG A 321 16.38 -20.26 6.14
C ARG A 321 16.95 -19.55 4.93
N PRO A 322 16.53 -18.29 4.68
CA PRO A 322 17.16 -17.44 3.66
C PRO A 322 18.68 -17.39 3.87
N GLY A 323 19.42 -17.45 2.78
CA GLY A 323 20.88 -17.45 2.81
C GLY A 323 21.53 -18.82 2.97
N MET A 324 20.78 -19.89 3.30
CA MET A 324 21.37 -21.23 3.36
C MET A 324 21.81 -21.70 1.98
N SER A 325 23.00 -22.34 1.95
CA SER A 325 23.49 -23.00 0.73
C SER A 325 22.74 -24.30 0.48
N VAL A 326 22.43 -24.53 -0.77
CA VAL A 326 21.76 -25.74 -1.25
C VAL A 326 22.61 -26.30 -2.38
N VAL A 327 22.89 -27.61 -2.35
CA VAL A 327 23.82 -28.24 -3.26
C VAL A 327 23.12 -29.37 -4.03
N VAL A 328 23.34 -29.37 -5.35
CA VAL A 328 22.84 -30.42 -6.24
C VAL A 328 24.01 -31.10 -6.92
N GLU A 329 24.05 -32.41 -6.88
CA GLU A 329 25.05 -33.19 -7.58
C GLU A 329 24.80 -33.15 -9.09
N LYS A 330 25.80 -32.70 -9.86
CA LYS A 330 25.72 -32.68 -11.32
C LYS A 330 25.80 -34.10 -11.86
N LYS A 331 24.76 -34.59 -12.50
CA LYS A 331 24.78 -35.89 -13.18
C LYS A 331 25.80 -35.85 -14.30
N GLN A 332 26.91 -36.54 -14.11
CA GLN A 332 27.92 -36.71 -15.18
C GLN A 332 27.28 -37.57 -16.28
N ARG A 333 27.08 -36.99 -17.45
CA ARG A 333 26.79 -37.76 -18.66
C ARG A 333 28.06 -38.34 -19.25
N ARG A 334 28.01 -39.64 -19.52
CA ARG A 334 29.01 -40.36 -20.34
C ARG A 334 28.88 -39.95 -21.81
#